data_cec391738ba27bafca2e0c0b4589f521
#
_entry.id   cec391738ba27bafca2e0c0b4589f521
#
_cell.length_a   1.000
_cell.length_b   1.000
_cell.length_c   1.000
_cell.angle_alpha   90.00
_cell.angle_beta   90.00
_cell.angle_gamma   90.00
#
_symmetry.space_group_name_H-M   'P 1'
#
loop_
_entity.id
_entity.type
_entity.pdbx_description
1 polymer ?
#
loop_
_entity_poly.entity_id
_entity_poly.type
_entity_poly.pdbx_seq_one_letter_code
_entity_poly.pdbx_strand_id
1 'polypeptide(L)'
;MSAVGIEDGQKKQHTASSHEKLAHTTVKQQWPVSLRQQLIGTFKQPPNEKQARAFLADHYWPDGLISTLVKDCKKIPMHFFIVDDSGSMIIEDGKKIIKYGFNKAKMTKCTRWAELTESMIFLAELSEALLVPCEFRLLNGADPIVVGLGDDKGESFSFMKDVMEDTPAGTTPLCAQINAVVQSISSIAEALRKNNQKVTVMIATDGESSDGNVADALRPLTDLPVLVVLRLCTSEKTVVDYWNNIDQQLELDIDVLDNQQDEALQINGHNSWMVYGEALHRLREFGVSIKEMDVIDQSTLNSEQMHMMCHYL
;
A
#
# COMPACT_ATOMS: atom_id res chain seq x y z
N MET A 1 -28.41 -43.89 -50.50
CA MET A 1 -29.54 -43.12 -49.94
C MET A 1 -29.23 -42.77 -48.51
N SER A 2 -29.43 -41.52 -48.17
CA SER A 2 -29.36 -40.86 -46.87
C SER A 2 -28.02 -40.26 -46.51
N ALA A 3 -27.97 -38.95 -46.69
CA ALA A 3 -26.93 -38.02 -46.22
C ALA A 3 -26.99 -37.83 -44.68
N VAL A 4 -25.86 -37.78 -44.04
CA VAL A 4 -25.70 -37.32 -42.64
C VAL A 4 -25.04 -35.95 -42.69
N GLY A 5 -25.74 -34.96 -42.16
CA GLY A 5 -25.29 -33.58 -42.07
C GLY A 5 -24.12 -33.44 -41.12
N ILE A 6 -23.18 -32.62 -41.52
CA ILE A 6 -22.03 -32.18 -40.72
C ILE A 6 -22.48 -30.86 -40.03
N GLU A 7 -22.60 -30.86 -38.72
CA GLU A 7 -22.77 -29.63 -37.92
C GLU A 7 -21.43 -28.91 -37.77
N ASP A 8 -21.43 -27.68 -38.23
CA ASP A 8 -20.33 -26.71 -38.10
C ASP A 8 -20.14 -26.31 -36.65
N GLY A 9 -19.06 -26.81 -36.04
CA GLY A 9 -18.60 -26.35 -34.74
C GLY A 9 -17.91 -24.99 -34.86
N GLN A 10 -18.62 -23.93 -34.56
CA GLN A 10 -18.01 -22.59 -34.37
C GLN A 10 -17.02 -22.61 -33.24
N LYS A 11 -15.72 -22.68 -33.58
CA LYS A 11 -14.62 -22.31 -32.67
C LYS A 11 -14.73 -20.83 -32.35
N LYS A 12 -15.11 -20.50 -31.12
CA LYS A 12 -14.85 -19.16 -30.54
C LYS A 12 -13.34 -18.92 -30.56
N GLN A 13 -12.89 -18.06 -31.44
CA GLN A 13 -11.60 -17.43 -31.38
C GLN A 13 -11.59 -16.56 -30.13
N HIS A 14 -10.89 -16.99 -29.08
CA HIS A 14 -10.43 -16.10 -28.04
C HIS A 14 -9.48 -15.11 -28.70
N THR A 15 -9.89 -13.88 -28.75
CA THR A 15 -9.08 -12.74 -29.19
C THR A 15 -7.85 -12.69 -28.32
N ALA A 16 -6.71 -12.74 -28.98
CA ALA A 16 -5.40 -12.61 -28.34
C ALA A 16 -5.33 -11.31 -27.54
N SER A 17 -4.86 -11.48 -26.33
CA SER A 17 -4.51 -10.48 -25.35
C SER A 17 -3.77 -9.28 -25.96
N SER A 18 -4.11 -8.12 -25.48
CA SER A 18 -3.57 -6.78 -25.74
C SER A 18 -2.10 -6.58 -25.29
N HIS A 19 -1.29 -7.62 -25.28
CA HIS A 19 0.11 -7.63 -24.78
C HIS A 19 1.16 -7.16 -25.80
N GLU A 20 0.79 -6.52 -26.89
CA GLU A 20 1.76 -5.92 -27.82
C GLU A 20 1.70 -4.38 -27.77
N LYS A 21 2.10 -3.78 -26.65
CA LYS A 21 2.56 -2.38 -26.62
C LYS A 21 3.51 -2.17 -25.43
N LEU A 22 4.69 -2.78 -25.47
CA LEU A 22 5.86 -2.24 -24.77
C LEU A 22 6.42 -1.04 -25.55
N ALA A 23 5.63 0.00 -25.66
CA ALA A 23 6.14 1.36 -25.96
C ALA A 23 6.36 2.02 -24.61
N HIS A 24 7.53 2.66 -24.41
CA HIS A 24 7.86 3.46 -23.24
C HIS A 24 6.64 4.26 -22.77
N THR A 25 5.95 3.75 -21.75
CA THR A 25 4.79 4.41 -21.19
C THR A 25 5.32 5.62 -20.45
N THR A 26 5.05 6.81 -20.97
CA THR A 26 5.45 8.06 -20.30
C THR A 26 4.60 8.18 -19.04
N VAL A 27 5.24 8.01 -17.88
CA VAL A 27 4.58 8.17 -16.58
C VAL A 27 3.94 9.54 -16.49
N LYS A 28 2.64 9.63 -16.24
CA LYS A 28 1.98 10.91 -15.99
C LYS A 28 2.51 11.51 -14.69
N GLN A 29 3.26 12.60 -14.83
CA GLN A 29 3.97 13.24 -13.72
C GLN A 29 3.09 14.20 -12.91
N GLN A 30 2.00 14.70 -13.48
CA GLN A 30 1.17 15.72 -12.80
C GLN A 30 -0.32 15.44 -12.93
N TRP A 31 -1.03 15.69 -11.84
CA TRP A 31 -2.49 15.69 -11.85
C TRP A 31 -3.07 16.78 -12.72
N PRO A 32 -4.25 16.56 -13.34
CA PRO A 32 -5.06 17.63 -13.86
C PRO A 32 -5.37 18.67 -12.76
N VAL A 33 -5.45 19.93 -13.14
CA VAL A 33 -5.74 21.04 -12.18
C VAL A 33 -7.05 20.80 -11.41
N SER A 34 -8.05 20.23 -12.07
CA SER A 34 -9.33 19.88 -11.46
C SER A 34 -9.19 18.86 -10.33
N LEU A 35 -8.45 17.77 -10.57
CA LEU A 35 -8.21 16.74 -9.56
C LEU A 35 -7.42 17.31 -8.37
N ARG A 36 -6.37 18.09 -8.63
CA ARG A 36 -5.61 18.73 -7.56
C ARG A 36 -6.46 19.64 -6.69
N GLN A 37 -7.36 20.44 -7.29
CA GLN A 37 -8.28 21.30 -6.53
C GLN A 37 -9.28 20.49 -5.70
N GLN A 38 -9.78 19.41 -6.26
CA GLN A 38 -10.67 18.48 -5.56
C GLN A 38 -9.96 17.87 -4.34
N LEU A 39 -8.75 17.33 -4.50
CA LEU A 39 -7.93 16.77 -3.43
C LEU A 39 -7.67 17.80 -2.31
N ILE A 40 -7.24 19.01 -2.64
CA ILE A 40 -7.06 20.09 -1.64
C ILE A 40 -8.37 20.39 -0.90
N GLY A 41 -9.51 20.27 -1.59
CA GLY A 41 -10.84 20.46 -1.00
C GLY A 41 -11.17 19.44 0.09
N THR A 42 -10.64 18.20 -0.01
CA THR A 42 -10.88 17.17 0.99
C THR A 42 -10.06 17.35 2.27
N PHE A 43 -8.93 18.06 2.24
CA PHE A 43 -7.98 18.14 3.38
C PHE A 43 -8.57 18.72 4.68
N LYS A 44 -9.66 19.46 4.59
CA LYS A 44 -10.36 20.02 5.75
C LYS A 44 -11.58 19.20 6.17
N GLN A 45 -11.93 18.19 5.38
CA GLN A 45 -13.06 17.35 5.70
C GLN A 45 -12.61 16.30 6.74
N PRO A 46 -13.42 16.06 7.78
CA PRO A 46 -13.13 14.96 8.68
C PRO A 46 -13.34 13.63 7.96
N PRO A 47 -12.55 12.59 8.30
CA PRO A 47 -12.78 11.26 7.78
C PRO A 47 -14.18 10.76 8.18
N ASN A 48 -14.77 9.89 7.36
CA ASN A 48 -16.06 9.27 7.66
C ASN A 48 -15.91 8.21 8.76
N GLU A 49 -15.81 8.67 10.00
CA GLU A 49 -15.57 7.82 11.16
C GLU A 49 -16.60 6.70 11.31
N LYS A 50 -17.89 6.98 11.04
CA LYS A 50 -18.96 6.00 11.21
C LYS A 50 -18.79 4.80 10.27
N GLN A 51 -18.52 5.05 9.00
CA GLN A 51 -18.36 4.00 8.00
C GLN A 51 -17.05 3.25 8.20
N ALA A 52 -15.97 3.95 8.52
CA ALA A 52 -14.67 3.35 8.82
C ALA A 52 -14.75 2.43 10.04
N ARG A 53 -15.45 2.83 11.13
CA ARG A 53 -15.65 1.97 12.31
C ARG A 53 -16.43 0.72 11.97
N ALA A 54 -17.51 0.82 11.18
CA ALA A 54 -18.28 -0.35 10.76
C ALA A 54 -17.40 -1.31 9.93
N PHE A 55 -16.70 -0.79 8.93
CA PHE A 55 -15.79 -1.58 8.08
C PHE A 55 -14.71 -2.30 8.90
N LEU A 56 -14.00 -1.58 9.78
CA LEU A 56 -12.90 -2.14 10.56
C LEU A 56 -13.38 -3.10 11.65
N ALA A 57 -14.57 -2.87 12.24
CA ALA A 57 -15.19 -3.81 13.19
C ALA A 57 -15.54 -5.15 12.52
N ASP A 58 -16.02 -5.13 11.27
CA ASP A 58 -16.27 -6.33 10.47
C ASP A 58 -14.97 -7.10 10.17
N HIS A 59 -13.83 -6.41 10.20
CA HIS A 59 -12.48 -6.98 10.09
C HIS A 59 -11.83 -7.28 11.44
N TYR A 60 -12.59 -7.22 12.53
CA TYR A 60 -12.15 -7.54 13.90
C TYR A 60 -11.01 -6.63 14.43
N TRP A 61 -11.00 -5.36 14.01
CA TRP A 61 -10.02 -4.41 14.53
C TRP A 61 -10.39 -3.97 15.95
N PRO A 62 -9.41 -3.88 16.88
CA PRO A 62 -9.62 -3.29 18.20
C PRO A 62 -10.05 -1.81 18.12
N ASP A 63 -10.96 -1.38 19.00
CA ASP A 63 -11.46 0.00 19.03
C ASP A 63 -10.37 1.05 19.23
N GLY A 64 -9.32 0.71 19.97
CA GLY A 64 -8.17 1.59 20.16
C GLY A 64 -7.42 1.88 18.87
N LEU A 65 -7.17 0.85 18.03
CA LEU A 65 -6.55 1.00 16.72
C LEU A 65 -7.44 1.80 15.77
N ILE A 66 -8.75 1.52 15.76
CA ILE A 66 -9.72 2.27 14.95
C ILE A 66 -9.70 3.75 15.32
N SER A 67 -9.72 4.05 16.61
CA SER A 67 -9.71 5.43 17.12
C SER A 67 -8.42 6.15 16.76
N THR A 68 -7.28 5.46 16.80
CA THR A 68 -5.97 5.98 16.42
C THR A 68 -5.93 6.29 14.93
N LEU A 69 -6.34 5.37 14.08
CA LEU A 69 -6.42 5.55 12.63
C LEU A 69 -7.27 6.78 12.26
N VAL A 70 -8.50 6.86 12.77
CA VAL A 70 -9.41 7.98 12.48
C VAL A 70 -8.84 9.33 12.94
N LYS A 71 -8.15 9.34 14.08
CA LYS A 71 -7.47 10.53 14.60
C LYS A 71 -6.32 10.97 13.69
N ASP A 72 -5.53 10.02 13.20
CA ASP A 72 -4.36 10.32 12.37
C ASP A 72 -4.75 10.71 10.95
N CYS A 73 -5.83 10.17 10.39
CA CYS A 73 -6.38 10.61 9.09
C CYS A 73 -6.75 12.11 9.06
N LYS A 74 -6.98 12.76 10.21
CA LYS A 74 -7.15 14.23 10.28
C LYS A 74 -5.85 14.99 10.00
N LYS A 75 -4.70 14.36 10.31
CA LYS A 75 -3.36 14.92 10.08
C LYS A 75 -2.75 14.42 8.77
N ILE A 76 -3.22 13.28 8.29
CA ILE A 76 -2.77 12.62 7.07
C ILE A 76 -3.98 12.49 6.13
N PRO A 77 -4.32 13.57 5.38
CA PRO A 77 -5.55 13.61 4.58
C PRO A 77 -5.42 12.93 3.22
N MET A 78 -4.26 12.36 2.90
CA MET A 78 -4.01 11.67 1.63
C MET A 78 -2.83 10.70 1.75
N HIS A 79 -2.93 9.57 1.03
CA HIS A 79 -1.90 8.54 0.96
C HIS A 79 -1.51 8.26 -0.49
N PHE A 80 -0.24 7.94 -0.70
CA PHE A 80 0.31 7.49 -1.97
C PHE A 80 0.86 6.07 -1.81
N PHE A 81 0.47 5.18 -2.70
CA PHE A 81 0.95 3.81 -2.75
C PHE A 81 1.69 3.60 -4.07
N ILE A 82 3.01 3.38 -3.99
CA ILE A 82 3.84 2.96 -5.12
C ILE A 82 3.94 1.44 -5.03
N VAL A 83 3.37 0.74 -6.00
CA VAL A 83 3.13 -0.71 -5.95
C VAL A 83 3.95 -1.39 -7.03
N ASP A 84 4.85 -2.26 -6.60
CA ASP A 84 5.68 -3.05 -7.51
C ASP A 84 4.86 -4.17 -8.14
N ASP A 85 4.66 -4.07 -9.44
CA ASP A 85 4.02 -5.06 -10.31
C ASP A 85 5.02 -5.67 -11.31
N SER A 86 6.32 -5.66 -10.97
CA SER A 86 7.39 -6.25 -11.79
C SER A 86 7.33 -7.78 -11.83
N GLY A 87 8.07 -8.35 -12.78
CA GLY A 87 8.08 -9.80 -13.00
C GLY A 87 8.57 -10.63 -11.83
N SER A 88 9.37 -10.10 -10.90
CA SER A 88 9.83 -10.80 -9.69
C SER A 88 8.71 -11.05 -8.68
N MET A 89 7.64 -10.25 -8.71
CA MET A 89 6.50 -10.41 -7.81
C MET A 89 5.71 -11.71 -7.98
N ILE A 90 5.99 -12.50 -9.04
CA ILE A 90 5.42 -13.86 -9.21
C ILE A 90 6.11 -14.93 -8.33
N ILE A 91 7.23 -14.61 -7.67
CA ILE A 91 7.95 -15.56 -6.82
C ILE A 91 7.04 -16.03 -5.68
N GLU A 92 7.02 -17.37 -5.44
CA GLU A 92 6.13 -18.01 -4.46
C GLU A 92 6.78 -18.14 -3.06
N ASP A 93 7.26 -17.03 -2.51
CA ASP A 93 7.76 -16.93 -1.13
C ASP A 93 6.88 -16.07 -0.23
N GLY A 94 5.85 -15.42 -0.80
CA GLY A 94 4.82 -14.70 -0.08
C GLY A 94 3.94 -15.61 0.79
N LYS A 95 3.22 -15.01 1.73
CA LYS A 95 2.39 -15.72 2.70
C LYS A 95 1.09 -14.98 2.94
N LYS A 96 -0.02 -15.70 2.95
CA LYS A 96 -1.33 -15.15 3.28
C LYS A 96 -2.09 -16.01 4.27
N ILE A 97 -2.98 -15.39 5.01
CA ILE A 97 -3.85 -16.06 5.97
C ILE A 97 -5.16 -16.42 5.29
N ILE A 98 -5.41 -17.73 5.15
CA ILE A 98 -6.71 -18.23 4.69
C ILE A 98 -7.56 -18.56 5.91
N LYS A 99 -8.68 -17.84 6.07
CA LYS A 99 -9.69 -18.12 7.10
C LYS A 99 -10.63 -19.21 6.57
N TYR A 100 -10.83 -20.29 7.34
CA TYR A 100 -11.74 -21.38 6.98
C TYR A 100 -12.53 -21.86 8.22
N GLY A 101 -13.83 -22.04 8.04
CA GLY A 101 -14.70 -22.42 9.14
C GLY A 101 -14.72 -21.38 10.27
N PHE A 102 -15.36 -21.76 11.38
CA PHE A 102 -15.48 -20.87 12.54
C PHE A 102 -14.17 -20.83 13.32
N ASN A 103 -13.56 -19.65 13.45
CA ASN A 103 -12.33 -19.38 14.21
C ASN A 103 -11.11 -20.24 13.77
N LYS A 104 -11.03 -20.61 12.51
CA LYS A 104 -9.85 -21.32 11.95
C LYS A 104 -9.19 -20.49 10.88
N ALA A 105 -7.87 -20.36 11.00
CA ALA A 105 -7.03 -19.71 9.99
C ALA A 105 -5.80 -20.56 9.75
N LYS A 106 -5.26 -20.50 8.53
CA LYS A 106 -4.03 -21.19 8.13
C LYS A 106 -3.19 -20.24 7.31
N MET A 107 -1.91 -20.15 7.66
CA MET A 107 -0.91 -19.53 6.81
C MET A 107 -0.67 -20.41 5.57
N THR A 108 -0.71 -19.84 4.39
CA THR A 108 -0.51 -20.54 3.12
C THR A 108 0.49 -19.76 2.28
N LYS A 109 1.39 -20.47 1.60
CA LYS A 109 2.29 -19.86 0.62
C LYS A 109 1.48 -19.32 -0.57
N CYS A 110 1.93 -18.19 -1.09
CA CYS A 110 1.41 -17.55 -2.29
C CYS A 110 2.55 -16.79 -2.98
N THR A 111 2.27 -16.15 -4.11
CA THR A 111 3.21 -15.21 -4.72
C THR A 111 3.30 -13.93 -3.88
N ARG A 112 4.44 -13.20 -3.98
CA ARG A 112 4.60 -11.85 -3.41
C ARG A 112 3.45 -10.93 -3.87
N TRP A 113 3.09 -11.03 -5.15
CA TRP A 113 1.96 -10.29 -5.72
C TRP A 113 0.63 -10.60 -5.04
N ALA A 114 0.30 -11.87 -4.83
CA ALA A 114 -0.95 -12.25 -4.19
C ALA A 114 -1.04 -11.79 -2.72
N GLU A 115 0.09 -11.74 -2.00
CA GLU A 115 0.16 -11.16 -0.66
C GLU A 115 -0.06 -9.65 -0.69
N LEU A 116 0.65 -8.95 -1.59
CA LEU A 116 0.55 -7.49 -1.74
C LEU A 116 -0.83 -7.06 -2.22
N THR A 117 -1.42 -7.78 -3.18
CA THR A 117 -2.77 -7.52 -3.69
C THR A 117 -3.81 -7.50 -2.58
N GLU A 118 -3.76 -8.46 -1.65
CA GLU A 118 -4.67 -8.51 -0.50
C GLU A 118 -4.54 -7.25 0.37
N SER A 119 -3.30 -6.77 0.60
CA SER A 119 -3.04 -5.50 1.30
C SER A 119 -3.63 -4.32 0.57
N MET A 120 -3.33 -4.19 -0.71
CA MET A 120 -3.72 -3.01 -1.51
C MET A 120 -5.23 -2.91 -1.67
N ILE A 121 -5.93 -4.03 -1.89
CA ILE A 121 -7.40 -4.06 -1.96
C ILE A 121 -8.00 -3.63 -0.61
N PHE A 122 -7.50 -4.16 0.50
CA PHE A 122 -7.96 -3.76 1.83
C PHE A 122 -7.77 -2.25 2.08
N LEU A 123 -6.58 -1.71 1.74
CA LEU A 123 -6.28 -0.28 1.95
C LEU A 123 -7.12 0.62 1.03
N ALA A 124 -7.42 0.17 -0.19
CA ALA A 124 -8.32 0.88 -1.10
C ALA A 124 -9.76 0.90 -0.56
N GLU A 125 -10.27 -0.22 -0.05
CA GLU A 125 -11.59 -0.32 0.56
C GLU A 125 -11.70 0.52 1.85
N LEU A 126 -10.64 0.53 2.65
CA LEU A 126 -10.52 1.40 3.82
C LEU A 126 -10.55 2.88 3.44
N SER A 127 -9.87 3.25 2.34
CA SER A 127 -9.89 4.61 1.79
C SER A 127 -11.30 5.05 1.43
N GLU A 128 -12.08 4.19 0.75
CA GLU A 128 -13.49 4.44 0.43
C GLU A 128 -14.34 4.59 1.72
N ALA A 129 -14.14 3.74 2.70
CA ALA A 129 -14.86 3.80 3.96
C ALA A 129 -14.55 5.07 4.77
N LEU A 130 -13.31 5.54 4.74
CA LEU A 130 -12.84 6.76 5.40
C LEU A 130 -13.21 8.04 4.66
N LEU A 131 -13.42 7.98 3.34
CA LEU A 131 -13.41 9.13 2.42
C LEU A 131 -12.09 9.93 2.54
N VAL A 132 -10.99 9.20 2.64
CA VAL A 132 -9.62 9.75 2.64
C VAL A 132 -8.95 9.32 1.35
N PRO A 133 -8.60 10.27 0.45
CA PRO A 133 -8.04 9.92 -0.85
C PRO A 133 -6.75 9.11 -0.77
N CYS A 134 -6.67 8.04 -1.56
CA CYS A 134 -5.47 7.26 -1.79
C CYS A 134 -5.16 7.19 -3.28
N GLU A 135 -3.91 7.44 -3.64
CA GLU A 135 -3.41 7.29 -5.01
C GLU A 135 -2.56 6.02 -5.10
N PHE A 136 -2.94 5.11 -5.98
CA PHE A 136 -2.19 3.89 -6.29
C PHE A 136 -1.45 4.05 -7.62
N ARG A 137 -0.15 3.79 -7.62
CA ARG A 137 0.74 3.82 -8.77
C ARG A 137 1.44 2.47 -8.91
N LEU A 138 1.05 1.69 -9.91
CA LEU A 138 1.79 0.52 -10.29
C LEU A 138 3.06 0.95 -11.04
N LEU A 139 4.18 0.26 -10.82
CA LEU A 139 5.45 0.61 -11.47
C LEU A 139 5.35 0.57 -12.99
N ASN A 140 4.66 -0.42 -13.54
CA ASN A 140 4.46 -0.60 -14.98
C ASN A 140 3.09 -0.09 -15.46
N GLY A 141 2.29 0.51 -14.59
CA GLY A 141 1.01 1.13 -14.91
C GLY A 141 1.17 2.49 -15.61
N ALA A 142 0.21 2.82 -16.50
CA ALA A 142 0.23 4.08 -17.25
C ALA A 142 -0.23 5.29 -16.43
N ASP A 143 -1.30 5.13 -15.69
CA ASP A 143 -1.99 6.21 -14.98
C ASP A 143 -2.18 5.85 -13.51
N PRO A 144 -2.09 6.85 -12.60
CA PRO A 144 -2.43 6.64 -11.19
C PRO A 144 -3.94 6.43 -11.03
N ILE A 145 -4.31 5.58 -10.07
CA ILE A 145 -5.68 5.31 -9.69
C ILE A 145 -5.94 6.01 -8.35
N VAL A 146 -6.92 6.89 -8.30
CA VAL A 146 -7.28 7.60 -7.06
C VAL A 146 -8.62 7.08 -6.55
N VAL A 147 -8.66 6.58 -5.33
CA VAL A 147 -9.86 6.08 -4.63
C VAL A 147 -10.14 6.93 -3.39
N GLY A 148 -11.32 6.79 -2.79
CA GLY A 148 -11.67 7.47 -1.55
C GLY A 148 -12.12 8.92 -1.71
N LEU A 149 -12.43 9.39 -2.93
CA LEU A 149 -13.00 10.71 -3.18
C LEU A 149 -14.50 10.78 -2.92
N GLY A 150 -15.20 9.65 -2.97
CA GLY A 150 -16.63 9.53 -2.67
C GLY A 150 -17.59 10.07 -3.75
N ASP A 151 -17.10 10.42 -4.92
CA ASP A 151 -17.87 11.06 -6.00
C ASP A 151 -18.18 10.14 -7.19
N ASP A 152 -17.49 9.01 -7.31
CA ASP A 152 -17.57 8.08 -8.44
C ASP A 152 -18.34 6.79 -8.15
N LYS A 153 -19.03 6.70 -7.02
CA LYS A 153 -19.81 5.52 -6.59
C LYS A 153 -18.99 4.21 -6.53
N GLY A 154 -17.69 4.32 -6.30
CA GLY A 154 -16.78 3.18 -6.19
C GLY A 154 -16.28 2.64 -7.55
N GLU A 155 -16.45 3.38 -8.63
CA GLU A 155 -15.93 2.98 -9.95
C GLU A 155 -14.39 2.88 -9.93
N SER A 156 -13.70 3.86 -9.32
CA SER A 156 -12.24 3.85 -9.18
C SER A 156 -11.75 2.68 -8.32
N PHE A 157 -12.47 2.35 -7.25
CA PHE A 157 -12.16 1.17 -6.41
C PHE A 157 -12.34 -0.13 -7.20
N SER A 158 -13.42 -0.26 -7.95
CA SER A 158 -13.65 -1.43 -8.80
C SER A 158 -12.55 -1.60 -9.85
N PHE A 159 -12.18 -0.51 -10.52
CA PHE A 159 -11.07 -0.50 -11.48
C PHE A 159 -9.73 -0.86 -10.82
N MET A 160 -9.43 -0.30 -9.64
CA MET A 160 -8.22 -0.65 -8.90
C MET A 160 -8.16 -2.15 -8.58
N LYS A 161 -9.29 -2.74 -8.17
CA LYS A 161 -9.39 -4.16 -7.89
C LYS A 161 -9.13 -5.01 -9.13
N ASP A 162 -9.73 -4.65 -10.27
CA ASP A 162 -9.50 -5.36 -11.55
C ASP A 162 -8.01 -5.31 -11.95
N VAL A 163 -7.36 -4.15 -11.80
CA VAL A 163 -5.93 -3.99 -12.10
C VAL A 163 -5.06 -4.85 -11.19
N MET A 164 -5.41 -4.98 -9.91
CA MET A 164 -4.67 -5.83 -8.95
C MET A 164 -4.87 -7.33 -9.18
N GLU A 165 -5.85 -7.74 -9.97
CA GLU A 165 -6.05 -9.13 -10.38
C GLU A 165 -5.18 -9.51 -11.60
N ASP A 166 -4.57 -8.55 -12.31
CA ASP A 166 -3.66 -8.80 -13.41
C ASP A 166 -2.36 -9.47 -12.95
N THR A 167 -1.74 -10.23 -13.86
CA THR A 167 -0.45 -10.87 -13.57
C THR A 167 0.68 -9.83 -13.62
N PRO A 168 1.51 -9.72 -12.59
CA PRO A 168 2.62 -8.78 -12.57
C PRO A 168 3.65 -9.11 -13.63
N ALA A 169 4.16 -8.08 -14.30
CA ALA A 169 5.14 -8.22 -15.37
C ALA A 169 5.90 -6.91 -15.61
N GLY A 170 7.09 -7.01 -16.19
CA GLY A 170 7.90 -5.82 -16.52
C GLY A 170 9.11 -5.66 -15.64
N THR A 171 9.66 -4.45 -15.61
CA THR A 171 10.83 -4.08 -14.82
C THR A 171 10.42 -3.33 -13.54
N THR A 172 11.40 -2.80 -12.81
CA THR A 172 11.17 -2.06 -11.55
C THR A 172 11.53 -0.57 -11.72
N PRO A 173 10.78 0.24 -12.51
CA PRO A 173 11.07 1.66 -12.74
C PRO A 173 10.63 2.51 -11.54
N LEU A 174 11.21 2.27 -10.39
CA LEU A 174 10.82 2.85 -9.11
C LEU A 174 11.10 4.34 -9.03
N CYS A 175 12.25 4.79 -9.56
CA CYS A 175 12.62 6.21 -9.54
C CYS A 175 11.65 7.08 -10.32
N ALA A 176 11.13 6.60 -11.46
CA ALA A 176 10.13 7.32 -12.24
C ALA A 176 8.84 7.57 -11.44
N GLN A 177 8.34 6.56 -10.72
CA GLN A 177 7.13 6.68 -9.90
C GLN A 177 7.36 7.54 -8.65
N ILE A 178 8.51 7.40 -7.98
CA ILE A 178 8.89 8.28 -6.86
C ILE A 178 8.91 9.74 -7.30
N ASN A 179 9.57 10.04 -8.42
CA ASN A 179 9.64 11.41 -8.96
C ASN A 179 8.25 11.97 -9.31
N ALA A 180 7.34 11.14 -9.84
CA ALA A 180 5.98 11.55 -10.11
C ALA A 180 5.21 11.88 -8.83
N VAL A 181 5.36 11.06 -7.76
CA VAL A 181 4.78 11.32 -6.44
C VAL A 181 5.37 12.59 -5.81
N VAL A 182 6.68 12.80 -5.88
CA VAL A 182 7.34 14.04 -5.43
C VAL A 182 6.71 15.28 -6.08
N GLN A 183 6.45 15.24 -7.38
CA GLN A 183 5.80 16.35 -8.09
C GLN A 183 4.35 16.54 -7.64
N SER A 184 3.60 15.44 -7.45
CA SER A 184 2.23 15.48 -6.93
C SER A 184 2.20 16.14 -5.54
N ILE A 185 3.03 15.69 -4.61
CA ILE A 185 3.11 16.24 -3.24
C ILE A 185 3.56 17.71 -3.27
N SER A 186 4.58 18.04 -4.06
CA SER A 186 5.06 19.42 -4.22
C SER A 186 3.93 20.37 -4.62
N SER A 187 3.01 19.93 -5.46
CA SER A 187 1.87 20.72 -5.94
C SER A 187 0.83 21.05 -4.86
N ILE A 188 0.80 20.28 -3.77
CA ILE A 188 -0.15 20.43 -2.64
C ILE A 188 0.54 20.77 -1.31
N ALA A 189 1.87 20.83 -1.27
CA ALA A 189 2.67 20.99 -0.05
C ALA A 189 2.33 22.26 0.74
N GLU A 190 2.03 23.37 0.06
CA GLU A 190 1.63 24.63 0.72
C GLU A 190 0.29 24.44 1.46
N ALA A 191 -0.69 23.77 0.85
CA ALA A 191 -1.98 23.51 1.47
C ALA A 191 -1.84 22.59 2.70
N LEU A 192 -0.98 21.57 2.62
CA LEU A 192 -0.68 20.68 3.74
C LEU A 192 -0.02 21.43 4.90
N ARG A 193 1.04 22.21 4.63
CA ARG A 193 1.73 23.01 5.66
C ARG A 193 0.80 24.00 6.34
N LYS A 194 -0.07 24.67 5.57
CA LYS A 194 -1.05 25.62 6.12
C LYS A 194 -2.03 24.96 7.09
N ASN A 195 -2.33 23.68 6.90
CA ASN A 195 -3.23 22.93 7.76
C ASN A 195 -2.50 22.11 8.83
N ASN A 196 -1.15 22.20 8.92
CA ASN A 196 -0.31 21.35 9.77
C ASN A 196 -0.56 19.85 9.51
N GLN A 197 -0.59 19.47 8.23
CA GLN A 197 -0.86 18.13 7.73
C GLN A 197 0.34 17.59 6.96
N LYS A 198 0.42 16.28 6.87
CA LYS A 198 1.38 15.53 6.06
C LYS A 198 0.63 14.57 5.15
N VAL A 199 1.31 13.99 4.19
CA VAL A 199 0.84 12.81 3.43
C VAL A 199 1.70 11.61 3.78
N THR A 200 1.20 10.40 3.51
CA THR A 200 2.01 9.19 3.57
C THR A 200 2.37 8.76 2.15
N VAL A 201 3.60 8.30 1.98
CA VAL A 201 4.07 7.60 0.77
C VAL A 201 4.49 6.20 1.21
N MET A 202 3.73 5.20 0.79
CA MET A 202 4.10 3.79 0.98
C MET A 202 4.69 3.26 -0.33
N ILE A 203 5.87 2.67 -0.23
CA ILE A 203 6.56 2.01 -1.35
C ILE A 203 6.58 0.52 -1.04
N ALA A 204 5.88 -0.27 -1.85
CA ALA A 204 5.88 -1.73 -1.74
C ALA A 204 6.69 -2.31 -2.89
N THR A 205 7.81 -2.98 -2.60
CA THR A 205 8.72 -3.54 -3.61
C THR A 205 9.44 -4.78 -3.09
N ASP A 206 9.91 -5.60 -4.00
CA ASP A 206 10.73 -6.78 -3.72
C ASP A 206 12.17 -6.67 -4.25
N GLY A 207 12.58 -5.47 -4.72
CA GLY A 207 13.87 -5.33 -5.38
C GLY A 207 14.46 -3.93 -5.38
N GLU A 208 15.52 -3.82 -6.17
CA GLU A 208 16.20 -2.56 -6.47
C GLU A 208 15.55 -1.89 -7.69
N SER A 209 15.72 -0.58 -7.80
CA SER A 209 15.25 0.16 -8.97
C SER A 209 16.03 -0.22 -10.23
N SER A 210 15.31 -0.38 -11.35
CA SER A 210 15.91 -0.61 -12.67
C SER A 210 16.20 0.67 -13.45
N ASP A 211 15.75 1.84 -12.97
CA ASP A 211 15.76 3.10 -13.72
C ASP A 211 16.53 4.23 -13.04
N GLY A 212 17.27 3.95 -11.96
CA GLY A 212 18.13 4.97 -11.34
C GLY A 212 18.47 4.73 -9.88
N ASN A 213 19.06 5.75 -9.25
CA ASN A 213 19.40 5.72 -7.83
C ASN A 213 18.19 6.17 -6.99
N VAL A 214 17.68 5.25 -6.18
CA VAL A 214 16.49 5.48 -5.33
C VAL A 214 16.76 6.54 -4.25
N ALA A 215 17.96 6.59 -3.67
CA ALA A 215 18.30 7.61 -2.68
C ALA A 215 18.21 9.02 -3.26
N ASP A 216 18.64 9.21 -4.52
CA ASP A 216 18.52 10.51 -5.18
C ASP A 216 17.07 10.85 -5.52
N ALA A 217 16.25 9.86 -5.89
CA ALA A 217 14.83 10.05 -6.18
C ALA A 217 14.03 10.37 -4.90
N LEU A 218 14.38 9.78 -3.75
CA LEU A 218 13.73 10.02 -2.45
C LEU A 218 14.17 11.34 -1.80
N ARG A 219 15.39 11.82 -2.07
CA ARG A 219 15.96 13.02 -1.42
C ARG A 219 15.03 14.24 -1.40
N PRO A 220 14.28 14.58 -2.47
CA PRO A 220 13.35 15.71 -2.42
C PRO A 220 12.21 15.58 -1.40
N LEU A 221 11.90 14.35 -0.95
CA LEU A 221 10.87 14.13 0.08
C LEU A 221 11.28 14.69 1.44
N THR A 222 12.58 14.84 1.74
CA THR A 222 13.06 15.42 3.01
C THR A 222 12.54 16.84 3.26
N ASP A 223 12.29 17.60 2.20
CA ASP A 223 11.77 18.97 2.27
C ASP A 223 10.25 19.05 2.19
N LEU A 224 9.56 17.93 2.04
CA LEU A 224 8.10 17.87 1.88
C LEU A 224 7.42 17.41 3.17
N PRO A 225 6.15 17.80 3.40
CA PRO A 225 5.38 17.31 4.55
C PRO A 225 4.90 15.87 4.31
N VAL A 226 5.80 14.90 4.48
CA VAL A 226 5.58 13.49 4.15
C VAL A 226 6.02 12.58 5.30
N LEU A 227 5.40 11.41 5.38
CA LEU A 227 5.86 10.21 6.09
C LEU A 227 6.10 9.14 5.03
N VAL A 228 7.20 8.40 5.15
CA VAL A 228 7.54 7.34 4.19
C VAL A 228 7.47 5.99 4.88
N VAL A 229 6.77 5.06 4.25
CA VAL A 229 6.70 3.65 4.67
C VAL A 229 7.29 2.81 3.54
N LEU A 230 8.25 1.98 3.86
CA LEU A 230 8.80 1.00 2.93
C LEU A 230 8.30 -0.39 3.30
N ARG A 231 7.49 -1.01 2.44
CA ARG A 231 6.99 -2.37 2.59
C ARG A 231 7.85 -3.32 1.73
N LEU A 232 8.70 -4.09 2.37
CA LEU A 232 9.48 -5.13 1.68
C LEU A 232 8.60 -6.35 1.39
N CYS A 233 8.52 -6.73 0.11
CA CYS A 233 7.76 -7.90 -0.34
C CYS A 233 8.62 -9.16 -0.42
N THR A 234 9.82 -9.11 0.14
CA THR A 234 10.77 -10.22 0.19
C THR A 234 11.59 -10.18 1.46
N SER A 235 12.07 -11.33 1.91
CA SER A 235 13.04 -11.46 3.01
C SER A 235 14.47 -11.68 2.49
N GLU A 236 14.73 -11.45 1.21
CA GLU A 236 16.07 -11.61 0.63
C GLU A 236 17.04 -10.58 1.24
N LYS A 237 18.07 -11.10 1.91
CA LYS A 237 19.03 -10.28 2.66
C LYS A 237 19.67 -9.17 1.81
N THR A 238 19.94 -9.42 0.56
CA THR A 238 20.53 -8.43 -0.36
C THR A 238 19.60 -7.22 -0.56
N VAL A 239 18.30 -7.46 -0.66
CA VAL A 239 17.29 -6.40 -0.79
C VAL A 239 17.12 -5.65 0.52
N VAL A 240 17.04 -6.35 1.64
CA VAL A 240 16.97 -5.74 2.99
C VAL A 240 18.20 -4.87 3.25
N ASP A 241 19.41 -5.37 2.98
CA ASP A 241 20.66 -4.63 3.16
C ASP A 241 20.72 -3.39 2.24
N TYR A 242 20.21 -3.49 1.01
CA TYR A 242 20.11 -2.36 0.07
C TYR A 242 19.24 -1.24 0.64
N TRP A 243 18.05 -1.55 1.10
CA TRP A 243 17.12 -0.56 1.64
C TRP A 243 17.57 0.04 2.97
N ASN A 244 18.15 -0.76 3.86
CA ASN A 244 18.80 -0.26 5.09
C ASN A 244 19.92 0.73 4.79
N ASN A 245 20.65 0.51 3.68
CA ASN A 245 21.72 1.42 3.25
C ASN A 245 21.16 2.74 2.71
N ILE A 246 20.02 2.71 2.04
CA ILE A 246 19.31 3.91 1.58
C ILE A 246 18.80 4.72 2.77
N ASP A 247 18.16 4.08 3.75
CA ASP A 247 17.67 4.70 4.97
C ASP A 247 18.80 5.44 5.71
N GLN A 248 19.97 4.81 5.87
CA GLN A 248 21.14 5.43 6.49
C GLN A 248 21.73 6.62 5.71
N GLN A 249 21.49 6.72 4.40
CA GLN A 249 22.00 7.81 3.56
C GLN A 249 21.09 9.05 3.57
N LEU A 250 19.83 8.87 3.97
CA LEU A 250 18.83 9.92 3.93
C LEU A 250 18.49 10.37 5.35
N GLU A 251 18.35 11.70 5.54
CA GLU A 251 17.76 12.28 6.77
C GLU A 251 16.21 12.25 6.67
N LEU A 252 15.68 11.12 6.21
CA LEU A 252 14.24 10.90 6.01
C LEU A 252 13.78 9.82 6.99
N ASP A 253 12.73 10.11 7.73
CA ASP A 253 12.12 9.14 8.65
C ASP A 253 11.34 8.11 7.82
N ILE A 254 11.95 6.92 7.64
CA ILE A 254 11.38 5.81 6.85
C ILE A 254 11.01 4.70 7.82
N ASP A 255 9.72 4.36 7.89
CA ASP A 255 9.26 3.14 8.58
C ASP A 255 9.43 1.94 7.64
N VAL A 256 10.36 1.05 7.93
CA VAL A 256 10.64 -0.14 7.12
C VAL A 256 9.82 -1.31 7.68
N LEU A 257 8.99 -1.91 6.83
CA LEU A 257 8.15 -3.05 7.16
C LEU A 257 8.58 -4.28 6.35
N ASP A 258 8.87 -5.36 7.05
CA ASP A 258 8.96 -6.69 6.45
C ASP A 258 7.55 -7.24 6.13
N ASN A 259 7.46 -8.46 5.58
CA ASN A 259 6.17 -9.12 5.49
C ASN A 259 5.58 -9.39 6.89
N GLN A 260 4.27 -9.49 6.99
CA GLN A 260 3.57 -9.59 8.28
C GLN A 260 4.09 -10.72 9.18
N GLN A 261 4.50 -11.87 8.60
CA GLN A 261 4.99 -13.00 9.41
C GLN A 261 6.37 -12.72 10.00
N ASP A 262 7.27 -12.14 9.21
CA ASP A 262 8.64 -11.86 9.66
C ASP A 262 8.61 -10.74 10.72
N GLU A 263 7.78 -9.71 10.55
CA GLU A 263 7.47 -8.71 11.60
C GLU A 263 6.96 -9.38 12.88
N ALA A 264 5.97 -10.27 12.76
CA ALA A 264 5.42 -10.99 13.91
C ALA A 264 6.47 -11.84 14.64
N LEU A 265 7.40 -12.47 13.92
CA LEU A 265 8.49 -13.26 14.51
C LEU A 265 9.52 -12.37 15.22
N GLN A 266 9.91 -11.26 14.64
CA GLN A 266 10.84 -10.30 15.24
C GLN A 266 10.24 -9.72 16.54
N ILE A 267 9.02 -9.23 16.47
CA ILE A 267 8.31 -8.68 17.63
C ILE A 267 8.13 -9.72 18.72
N ASN A 268 7.75 -10.95 18.39
CA ASN A 268 7.62 -12.03 19.38
C ASN A 268 8.95 -12.38 20.07
N GLY A 269 10.09 -12.20 19.39
CA GLY A 269 11.41 -12.39 19.95
C GLY A 269 11.71 -11.45 21.14
N HIS A 270 11.21 -10.22 21.10
CA HIS A 270 11.41 -9.20 22.13
C HIS A 270 10.19 -9.01 23.04
N ASN A 271 8.99 -9.18 22.51
CA ASN A 271 7.72 -8.88 23.15
C ASN A 271 6.73 -10.05 23.03
N SER A 272 7.09 -11.22 23.57
CA SER A 272 6.32 -12.48 23.46
C SER A 272 4.92 -12.45 24.10
N TRP A 273 4.61 -11.43 24.89
CA TRP A 273 3.30 -11.19 25.50
C TRP A 273 2.27 -10.66 24.48
N MET A 274 2.73 -10.14 23.34
CA MET A 274 1.90 -9.48 22.34
C MET A 274 1.74 -10.34 21.09
N VAL A 275 0.56 -10.29 20.49
CA VAL A 275 0.28 -10.88 19.19
C VAL A 275 0.28 -9.77 18.14
N TYR A 276 1.29 -9.79 17.26
CA TYR A 276 1.30 -8.89 16.10
C TYR A 276 0.40 -9.47 15.01
N GLY A 277 -0.77 -8.86 14.86
CA GLY A 277 -1.80 -9.30 13.93
C GLY A 277 -1.94 -8.40 12.70
N GLU A 278 -2.81 -8.82 11.79
CA GLU A 278 -3.11 -8.12 10.54
C GLU A 278 -3.51 -6.65 10.77
N ALA A 279 -4.33 -6.36 11.78
CA ALA A 279 -4.77 -5.00 12.07
C ALA A 279 -3.60 -4.03 12.34
N LEU A 280 -2.60 -4.46 13.12
CA LEU A 280 -1.40 -3.64 13.37
C LEU A 280 -0.56 -3.47 12.11
N HIS A 281 -0.40 -4.53 11.32
CA HIS A 281 0.38 -4.49 10.10
C HIS A 281 -0.26 -3.54 9.07
N ARG A 282 -1.56 -3.65 8.83
CA ARG A 282 -2.32 -2.75 7.94
C ARG A 282 -2.32 -1.29 8.41
N LEU A 283 -2.34 -1.09 9.74
CA LEU A 283 -2.24 0.26 10.31
C LEU A 283 -0.90 0.93 9.94
N ARG A 284 0.22 0.19 10.06
CA ARG A 284 1.56 0.67 9.66
C ARG A 284 1.65 0.86 8.15
N GLU A 285 1.16 -0.08 7.35
CA GLU A 285 1.10 0.07 5.88
C GLU A 285 0.31 1.33 5.47
N PHE A 286 -0.72 1.72 6.23
CA PHE A 286 -1.46 2.96 6.01
C PHE A 286 -0.70 4.20 6.50
N GLY A 287 0.46 4.02 7.14
CA GLY A 287 1.32 5.10 7.60
C GLY A 287 0.90 5.74 8.91
N VAL A 288 0.14 5.01 9.72
CA VAL A 288 -0.17 5.45 11.08
C VAL A 288 0.98 5.05 11.99
N SER A 289 1.67 6.04 12.55
CA SER A 289 2.79 5.83 13.47
C SER A 289 2.29 5.83 14.91
N ILE A 290 2.64 4.77 15.64
CA ILE A 290 2.50 4.65 17.09
C ILE A 290 3.90 4.57 17.66
N LYS A 291 4.26 5.49 18.53
CA LYS A 291 5.62 5.64 19.08
C LYS A 291 6.23 4.32 19.61
N GLU A 292 5.40 3.48 20.23
CA GLU A 292 5.82 2.20 20.77
C GLU A 292 6.16 1.19 19.67
N MET A 293 5.58 1.36 18.46
CA MET A 293 5.83 0.49 17.31
C MET A 293 7.23 0.69 16.72
N ASP A 294 7.85 1.87 16.91
CA ASP A 294 9.18 2.17 16.37
C ASP A 294 10.30 1.34 17.04
N VAL A 295 10.01 0.71 18.18
CA VAL A 295 11.01 -0.04 18.96
C VAL A 295 10.60 -1.47 19.30
N ILE A 296 9.38 -1.87 18.92
CA ILE A 296 8.77 -3.13 19.36
C ILE A 296 9.46 -4.38 18.81
N ASP A 297 10.04 -4.28 17.63
CA ASP A 297 10.81 -5.32 16.93
C ASP A 297 12.29 -5.34 17.33
N GLN A 298 12.78 -4.26 17.96
CA GLN A 298 14.19 -4.08 18.30
C GLN A 298 14.49 -4.30 19.79
N SER A 299 13.51 -4.10 20.67
CA SER A 299 13.69 -4.18 22.11
C SER A 299 12.44 -4.59 22.87
N THR A 300 12.65 -5.09 24.10
CA THR A 300 11.55 -5.36 25.02
C THR A 300 10.95 -4.05 25.53
N LEU A 301 9.65 -3.86 25.38
CA LEU A 301 8.96 -2.70 25.90
C LEU A 301 8.99 -2.67 27.43
N ASN A 302 9.18 -1.48 27.99
CA ASN A 302 9.03 -1.27 29.44
C ASN A 302 7.53 -1.25 29.84
N SER A 303 7.26 -1.24 31.16
CA SER A 303 5.89 -1.33 31.68
C SER A 303 4.97 -0.18 31.22
N GLU A 304 5.51 1.03 31.04
CA GLU A 304 4.76 2.19 30.55
C GLU A 304 4.40 2.01 29.06
N GLN A 305 5.37 1.61 28.23
CA GLN A 305 5.15 1.32 26.81
C GLN A 305 4.17 0.17 26.62
N MET A 306 4.29 -0.92 27.42
CA MET A 306 3.30 -2.02 27.41
C MET A 306 1.90 -1.53 27.75
N HIS A 307 1.78 -0.66 28.77
CA HIS A 307 0.50 -0.08 29.14
C HIS A 307 -0.10 0.75 28.00
N MET A 308 0.72 1.56 27.33
CA MET A 308 0.28 2.32 26.15
C MET A 308 -0.18 1.40 25.02
N MET A 309 0.57 0.34 24.71
CA MET A 309 0.17 -0.64 23.69
C MET A 309 -1.17 -1.29 24.03
N CYS A 310 -1.44 -1.62 25.29
CA CYS A 310 -2.71 -2.18 25.72
C CYS A 310 -3.92 -1.24 25.51
N HIS A 311 -3.68 0.08 25.40
CA HIS A 311 -4.75 1.03 25.05
C HIS A 311 -5.13 1.01 23.58
N TYR A 312 -4.21 0.58 22.70
CA TYR A 312 -4.49 0.44 21.27
C TYR A 312 -5.13 -0.92 20.94
N LEU A 313 -4.76 -1.96 21.66
CA LEU A 313 -5.23 -3.34 21.48
C LEU A 313 -6.44 -3.66 22.31
#